data_33d2cc9142c9b6061b45b251446f47c2
#
_entry.id   33d2cc9142c9b6061b45b251446f47c2
#
_cell.length_a   1.000
_cell.length_b   1.000
_cell.length_c   1.000
_cell.angle_alpha   90.00
_cell.angle_beta   90.00
_cell.angle_gamma   90.00
#
_symmetry.space_group_name_H-M   'P 1'
#
loop_
_entity.id
_entity.type
_entity.pdbx_description
1 polymer ?
#
loop_
_entity_poly.entity_id
_entity_poly.type
_entity_poly.pdbx_seq_one_letter_code
_entity_poly.pdbx_strand_id
1 'polypeptide(L)'
;MIKDSVSKVAPANIISDTGFDKDALRSTASFENIPSDLIGLGDDIREISEKVYGEWVAINWHGSIPRGDFVFGDSDADFTIITKEALPEGHQELRKSLLDALAPKWAERGVAKLDVITVPLEELHEPFRRNVLFFCYSDGVNIEGSENLDLSFVLPETSQELTQLLNKKFELWIETVKEDGGEDVRYVEQLRKRTIRAIYACAMLQGAPYLRGWRTYGPNIEMYASKYSQLYNDLINNSVPFKDLVQSSELVRDDLAHSGVKFDKEW
;
A
#
# COMPACT_ATOMS: atom_id res chain seq x y z
N MET A 1 33.90 16.82 0.66
CA MET A 1 34.80 15.78 0.16
C MET A 1 34.58 14.55 0.99
N ILE A 2 33.56 13.77 0.64
CA ILE A 2 33.35 12.42 1.20
C ILE A 2 33.40 11.50 -0.02
N LYS A 3 34.60 11.04 -0.34
CA LYS A 3 34.84 9.93 -1.26
C LYS A 3 35.51 8.82 -0.49
N ASP A 4 35.09 7.60 -0.84
CA ASP A 4 35.72 6.32 -0.57
C ASP A 4 35.53 5.71 0.82
N SER A 5 34.38 5.07 0.99
CA SER A 5 34.33 3.72 1.58
C SER A 5 33.02 3.01 1.19
N VAL A 6 32.84 2.73 -0.11
CA VAL A 6 31.90 1.70 -0.50
C VAL A 6 32.56 0.38 -0.20
N SER A 7 32.35 -0.11 1.01
CA SER A 7 32.60 -1.50 1.38
C SER A 7 31.82 -2.36 0.38
N LYS A 8 32.52 -3.18 -0.40
CA LYS A 8 31.91 -4.24 -1.19
C LYS A 8 31.19 -5.16 -0.21
N VAL A 9 29.91 -4.94 -0.04
CA VAL A 9 29.03 -5.90 0.63
C VAL A 9 29.10 -7.16 -0.24
N ALA A 10 29.59 -8.25 0.31
CA ALA A 10 29.53 -9.55 -0.33
C ALA A 10 28.08 -9.83 -0.74
N PRO A 11 27.83 -10.50 -1.89
CA PRO A 11 26.47 -10.86 -2.27
C PRO A 11 25.85 -11.57 -1.08
N ALA A 12 24.74 -11.01 -0.58
CA ALA A 12 24.01 -11.61 0.52
C ALA A 12 23.75 -13.08 0.16
N ASN A 13 24.21 -13.99 0.99
CA ASN A 13 23.82 -15.38 0.90
C ASN A 13 22.30 -15.37 0.84
N ILE A 14 21.74 -15.88 -0.25
CA ILE A 14 20.30 -16.07 -0.41
C ILE A 14 19.90 -16.92 0.79
N ILE A 15 19.33 -16.28 1.81
CA ILE A 15 18.75 -16.99 2.94
C ILE A 15 17.65 -17.80 2.28
N SER A 16 17.77 -19.13 2.37
CA SER A 16 16.74 -20.04 1.88
C SER A 16 15.42 -19.60 2.49
N ASP A 17 14.38 -19.39 1.66
CA ASP A 17 13.03 -18.96 2.03
C ASP A 17 12.27 -19.91 3.00
N THR A 18 12.99 -20.75 3.72
CA THR A 18 12.45 -21.76 4.65
C THR A 18 11.81 -21.19 5.92
N GLY A 19 11.48 -19.90 5.93
CA GLY A 19 10.85 -19.24 7.07
C GLY A 19 9.83 -18.15 6.71
N PHE A 20 9.43 -18.04 5.45
CA PHE A 20 8.40 -17.09 5.07
C PHE A 20 7.02 -17.60 5.53
N ASP A 21 6.47 -16.96 6.56
CA ASP A 21 5.19 -17.31 7.15
C ASP A 21 4.05 -16.57 6.43
N LYS A 22 3.30 -17.28 5.60
CA LYS A 22 2.14 -16.74 4.90
C LYS A 22 1.01 -16.32 5.85
N ASP A 23 0.88 -16.98 6.99
CA ASP A 23 -0.14 -16.63 7.98
C ASP A 23 0.17 -15.29 8.66
N ALA A 24 1.45 -14.94 8.77
CA ALA A 24 1.88 -13.63 9.23
C ALA A 24 1.52 -12.47 8.27
N LEU A 25 1.12 -12.76 7.03
CA LEU A 25 0.65 -11.75 6.09
C LEU A 25 -0.77 -11.26 6.42
N ARG A 26 -1.54 -12.03 7.17
CA ARG A 26 -2.84 -11.57 7.66
C ARG A 26 -2.61 -10.55 8.76
N SER A 27 -3.21 -9.37 8.57
CA SER A 27 -3.18 -8.33 9.59
C SER A 27 -4.17 -8.62 10.71
N THR A 28 -4.12 -7.80 11.75
CA THR A 28 -5.12 -7.75 12.81
C THR A 28 -6.38 -6.98 12.40
N ALA A 29 -6.63 -6.81 11.09
CA ALA A 29 -7.80 -6.11 10.60
C ALA A 29 -9.09 -6.75 11.12
N SER A 30 -9.94 -5.93 11.72
CA SER A 30 -11.20 -6.34 12.33
C SER A 30 -12.21 -5.19 12.29
N PHE A 31 -13.49 -5.51 12.25
CA PHE A 31 -14.55 -4.52 12.48
C PHE A 31 -14.45 -3.84 13.84
N GLU A 32 -13.93 -4.52 14.85
CA GLU A 32 -13.74 -3.99 16.19
C GLU A 32 -12.72 -2.83 16.23
N ASN A 33 -11.81 -2.78 15.25
CA ASN A 33 -10.83 -1.71 15.13
C ASN A 33 -11.40 -0.44 14.49
N ILE A 34 -12.56 -0.54 13.81
CA ILE A 34 -13.15 0.60 13.13
C ILE A 34 -13.77 1.55 14.17
N PRO A 35 -13.37 2.83 14.20
CA PRO A 35 -14.00 3.81 15.08
C PRO A 35 -15.52 3.82 14.89
N SER A 36 -16.26 3.88 16.00
CA SER A 36 -17.72 3.77 15.99
C SER A 36 -18.44 4.82 15.13
N ASP A 37 -17.83 6.00 15.00
CA ASP A 37 -18.31 7.11 14.18
C ASP A 37 -18.02 6.92 12.68
N LEU A 38 -17.18 5.93 12.30
CA LEU A 38 -16.87 5.56 10.93
C LEU A 38 -17.64 4.32 10.44
N ILE A 39 -18.30 3.55 11.30
CA ILE A 39 -18.98 2.29 10.91
C ILE A 39 -19.99 2.53 9.77
N GLY A 40 -20.75 3.61 9.81
CA GLY A 40 -21.73 3.94 8.77
C GLY A 40 -21.15 4.26 7.39
N LEU A 41 -19.80 4.38 7.26
CA LEU A 41 -19.15 4.55 5.97
C LEU A 41 -19.29 3.29 5.09
N GLY A 42 -19.25 2.11 5.71
CA GLY A 42 -19.50 0.86 4.99
C GLY A 42 -20.89 0.81 4.35
N ASP A 43 -21.91 1.29 5.05
CA ASP A 43 -23.28 1.37 4.52
C ASP A 43 -23.40 2.37 3.37
N ASP A 44 -22.75 3.54 3.50
CA ASP A 44 -22.73 4.54 2.42
C ASP A 44 -22.02 3.99 1.16
N ILE A 45 -20.94 3.25 1.31
CA ILE A 45 -20.23 2.63 0.17
C ILE A 45 -21.07 1.52 -0.46
N ARG A 46 -21.78 0.71 0.35
CA ARG A 46 -22.72 -0.29 -0.17
C ARG A 46 -23.82 0.36 -1.01
N GLU A 47 -24.43 1.44 -0.53
CA GLU A 47 -25.46 2.17 -1.26
C GLU A 47 -24.95 2.75 -2.61
N ILE A 48 -23.72 3.30 -2.62
CA ILE A 48 -23.06 3.74 -3.85
C ILE A 48 -22.83 2.56 -4.80
N SER A 49 -22.34 1.44 -4.27
CA SER A 49 -22.09 0.24 -5.08
C SER A 49 -23.35 -0.27 -5.76
N GLU A 50 -24.46 -0.31 -5.04
CA GLU A 50 -25.76 -0.69 -5.57
C GLU A 50 -26.21 0.23 -6.72
N LYS A 51 -26.06 1.52 -6.54
CA LYS A 51 -26.44 2.52 -7.56
C LYS A 51 -25.57 2.47 -8.82
N VAL A 52 -24.28 2.17 -8.66
CA VAL A 52 -23.29 2.24 -9.77
C VAL A 52 -23.17 0.92 -10.51
N TYR A 53 -23.19 -0.20 -9.80
CA TYR A 53 -22.82 -1.52 -10.33
C TYR A 53 -23.98 -2.52 -10.35
N GLY A 54 -25.04 -2.28 -9.59
CA GLY A 54 -26.16 -3.20 -9.42
C GLY A 54 -25.78 -4.42 -8.58
N GLU A 55 -25.17 -5.45 -9.18
CA GLU A 55 -24.77 -6.67 -8.48
C GLU A 55 -23.25 -6.69 -8.23
N TRP A 56 -22.87 -7.07 -7.01
CA TRP A 56 -21.48 -7.33 -6.61
C TRP A 56 -21.32 -8.69 -5.97
N VAL A 57 -20.07 -9.16 -5.91
CA VAL A 57 -19.69 -10.41 -5.25
C VAL A 57 -19.20 -10.13 -3.84
N ALA A 58 -18.42 -9.04 -3.67
CA ALA A 58 -17.86 -8.68 -2.38
C ALA A 58 -17.57 -7.18 -2.29
N ILE A 59 -17.70 -6.62 -1.08
CA ILE A 59 -17.20 -5.29 -0.71
C ILE A 59 -16.23 -5.46 0.44
N ASN A 60 -14.98 -5.10 0.20
CA ASN A 60 -13.91 -5.16 1.18
C ASN A 60 -13.51 -3.75 1.62
N TRP A 61 -13.43 -3.52 2.92
CA TRP A 61 -12.81 -2.34 3.50
C TRP A 61 -11.43 -2.71 4.00
N HIS A 62 -10.39 -2.08 3.49
CA HIS A 62 -9.01 -2.41 3.84
C HIS A 62 -8.23 -1.15 4.22
N GLY A 63 -6.93 -1.29 4.52
CA GLY A 63 -6.09 -0.15 4.85
C GLY A 63 -6.03 0.16 6.35
N SER A 64 -5.73 1.40 6.71
CA SER A 64 -5.42 1.81 8.08
C SER A 64 -6.60 1.72 9.05
N ILE A 65 -7.81 1.97 8.56
CA ILE A 65 -9.00 2.01 9.42
C ILE A 65 -9.30 0.62 10.01
N PRO A 66 -9.52 -0.44 9.21
CA PRO A 66 -9.79 -1.76 9.77
C PRO A 66 -8.59 -2.39 10.48
N ARG A 67 -7.35 -1.94 10.22
CA ARG A 67 -6.18 -2.37 11.00
C ARG A 67 -6.08 -1.74 12.39
N GLY A 68 -6.79 -0.63 12.64
CA GLY A 68 -6.73 0.10 13.91
C GLY A 68 -5.57 1.10 14.00
N ASP A 69 -4.92 1.44 12.88
CA ASP A 69 -3.89 2.48 12.80
C ASP A 69 -4.39 3.77 12.11
N PHE A 70 -5.69 4.01 12.21
CA PHE A 70 -6.34 5.23 11.74
C PHE A 70 -5.77 6.50 12.41
N VAL A 71 -5.45 7.48 11.58
CA VAL A 71 -4.99 8.80 12.02
C VAL A 71 -5.94 9.85 11.46
N PHE A 72 -6.59 10.57 12.36
CA PHE A 72 -7.56 11.62 12.01
C PHE A 72 -6.94 12.67 11.07
N GLY A 73 -7.57 12.90 9.93
CA GLY A 73 -7.15 13.87 8.92
C GLY A 73 -5.98 13.44 8.02
N ASP A 74 -5.40 12.23 8.25
CA ASP A 74 -4.28 11.71 7.46
C ASP A 74 -4.59 10.35 6.79
N SER A 75 -5.50 9.58 7.38
CA SER A 75 -5.85 8.26 6.85
C SER A 75 -6.95 8.34 5.79
N ASP A 76 -6.71 7.63 4.69
CA ASP A 76 -7.72 7.36 3.68
C ASP A 76 -8.63 6.19 4.12
N ALA A 77 -9.82 6.14 3.55
CA ALA A 77 -10.70 4.98 3.63
C ALA A 77 -10.68 4.25 2.29
N ASP A 78 -10.08 3.07 2.30
CA ASP A 78 -9.80 2.27 1.10
C ASP A 78 -10.82 1.13 0.98
N PHE A 79 -11.54 1.09 -0.14
CA PHE A 79 -12.50 0.04 -0.44
C PHE A 79 -12.18 -0.64 -1.76
N THR A 80 -12.44 -1.94 -1.82
CA THR A 80 -12.45 -2.69 -3.07
C THR A 80 -13.80 -3.37 -3.24
N ILE A 81 -14.43 -3.12 -4.39
CA ILE A 81 -15.69 -3.72 -4.78
C ILE A 81 -15.40 -4.74 -5.88
N ILE A 82 -15.75 -6.00 -5.65
CA ILE A 82 -15.66 -7.05 -6.66
C ILE A 82 -17.04 -7.19 -7.29
N THR A 83 -17.15 -6.81 -8.55
CA THR A 83 -18.42 -6.85 -9.30
C THR A 83 -18.61 -8.20 -9.98
N LYS A 84 -19.87 -8.62 -10.11
CA LYS A 84 -20.23 -9.89 -10.77
C LYS A 84 -20.03 -9.82 -12.28
N GLU A 85 -20.33 -8.68 -12.86
CA GLU A 85 -20.25 -8.43 -14.28
C GLU A 85 -19.21 -7.36 -14.63
N ALA A 86 -18.92 -7.22 -15.92
CA ALA A 86 -18.11 -6.14 -16.44
C ALA A 86 -18.69 -4.77 -16.03
N LEU A 87 -17.79 -3.78 -15.90
CA LEU A 87 -18.17 -2.46 -15.41
C LEU A 87 -19.05 -1.71 -16.45
N PRO A 88 -20.17 -1.13 -16.04
CA PRO A 88 -21.04 -0.36 -16.95
C PRO A 88 -20.30 0.84 -17.55
N GLU A 89 -20.67 1.21 -18.76
CA GLU A 89 -20.18 2.47 -19.37
C GLU A 89 -20.55 3.67 -18.48
N GLY A 90 -19.61 4.62 -18.31
CA GLY A 90 -19.82 5.80 -17.47
C GLY A 90 -19.77 5.54 -15.96
N HIS A 91 -19.48 4.31 -15.52
CA HIS A 91 -19.44 3.98 -14.09
C HIS A 91 -18.44 4.84 -13.30
N GLN A 92 -17.33 5.24 -13.92
CA GLN A 92 -16.30 6.02 -13.26
C GLN A 92 -16.77 7.42 -12.91
N GLU A 93 -17.44 8.09 -13.83
CA GLU A 93 -18.00 9.43 -13.64
C GLU A 93 -19.11 9.41 -12.58
N LEU A 94 -20.02 8.44 -12.67
CA LEU A 94 -21.10 8.29 -11.69
C LEU A 94 -20.51 7.99 -10.29
N ARG A 95 -19.59 7.03 -10.17
CA ARG A 95 -18.91 6.73 -8.91
C ARG A 95 -18.22 7.97 -8.35
N LYS A 96 -17.44 8.67 -9.17
CA LYS A 96 -16.74 9.89 -8.75
C LYS A 96 -17.70 10.93 -8.22
N SER A 97 -18.79 11.21 -8.94
CA SER A 97 -19.80 12.18 -8.50
C SER A 97 -20.42 11.82 -7.15
N LEU A 98 -20.73 10.55 -6.92
CA LEU A 98 -21.29 10.08 -5.64
C LEU A 98 -20.29 10.15 -4.50
N LEU A 99 -19.03 9.77 -4.75
CA LEU A 99 -17.96 9.86 -3.74
C LEU A 99 -17.63 11.33 -3.41
N ASP A 100 -17.58 12.21 -4.40
CA ASP A 100 -17.36 13.66 -4.19
C ASP A 100 -18.49 14.29 -3.35
N ALA A 101 -19.72 13.84 -3.52
CA ALA A 101 -20.85 14.28 -2.71
C ALA A 101 -20.78 13.76 -1.25
N LEU A 102 -20.19 12.59 -1.06
CA LEU A 102 -20.06 11.94 0.25
C LEU A 102 -18.84 12.40 1.04
N ALA A 103 -17.77 12.79 0.35
CA ALA A 103 -16.47 13.12 0.95
C ALA A 103 -16.55 14.17 2.06
N PRO A 104 -17.32 15.28 1.97
CA PRO A 104 -17.41 16.27 3.06
C PRO A 104 -17.91 15.68 4.37
N LYS A 105 -18.93 14.81 4.33
CA LYS A 105 -19.48 14.13 5.53
C LYS A 105 -18.41 13.37 6.30
N TRP A 106 -17.50 12.70 5.59
CA TRP A 106 -16.49 11.85 6.20
C TRP A 106 -15.19 12.59 6.51
N ALA A 107 -14.90 13.70 5.79
CA ALA A 107 -13.81 14.60 6.13
C ALA A 107 -13.99 15.23 7.52
N GLU A 108 -15.23 15.59 7.90
CA GLU A 108 -15.57 16.08 9.24
C GLU A 108 -15.26 15.03 10.34
N ARG A 109 -15.21 13.74 9.97
CA ARG A 109 -14.88 12.62 10.85
C ARG A 109 -13.43 12.16 10.71
N GLY A 110 -12.60 12.95 10.03
CA GLY A 110 -11.17 12.75 9.92
C GLY A 110 -10.72 11.78 8.84
N VAL A 111 -11.60 11.38 7.92
CA VAL A 111 -11.19 10.61 6.74
C VAL A 111 -10.61 11.57 5.71
N ALA A 112 -9.33 11.42 5.38
CA ALA A 112 -8.65 12.33 4.46
C ALA A 112 -9.15 12.18 3.02
N LYS A 113 -9.46 10.94 2.60
CA LYS A 113 -9.92 10.62 1.24
C LYS A 113 -10.75 9.33 1.25
N LEU A 114 -11.73 9.27 0.36
CA LEU A 114 -12.42 8.02 0.01
C LEU A 114 -11.78 7.44 -1.25
N ASP A 115 -11.22 6.26 -1.16
CA ASP A 115 -10.63 5.55 -2.30
C ASP A 115 -11.39 4.24 -2.54
N VAL A 116 -11.98 4.13 -3.74
CA VAL A 116 -12.80 2.98 -4.10
C VAL A 116 -12.27 2.39 -5.40
N ILE A 117 -11.76 1.19 -5.33
CA ILE A 117 -11.30 0.42 -6.48
C ILE A 117 -12.35 -0.62 -6.84
N THR A 118 -12.57 -0.83 -8.13
CA THR A 118 -13.50 -1.83 -8.64
C THR A 118 -12.76 -2.90 -9.42
N VAL A 119 -13.09 -4.15 -9.17
CA VAL A 119 -12.50 -5.32 -9.84
C VAL A 119 -13.63 -6.20 -10.36
N PRO A 120 -13.83 -6.29 -11.68
CA PRO A 120 -14.73 -7.29 -12.23
C PRO A 120 -14.27 -8.71 -11.89
N LEU A 121 -15.20 -9.62 -11.63
CA LEU A 121 -14.89 -11.01 -11.27
C LEU A 121 -14.03 -11.68 -12.36
N GLU A 122 -14.26 -11.38 -13.62
CA GLU A 122 -13.47 -11.88 -14.75
C GLU A 122 -12.01 -11.41 -14.74
N GLU A 123 -11.73 -10.26 -14.12
CA GLU A 123 -10.37 -9.69 -13.99
C GLU A 123 -9.67 -10.12 -12.69
N LEU A 124 -10.27 -10.98 -11.89
CA LEU A 124 -9.76 -11.31 -10.56
C LEU A 124 -8.34 -11.90 -10.61
N HIS A 125 -8.02 -12.67 -11.64
CA HIS A 125 -6.72 -13.32 -11.82
C HIS A 125 -5.72 -12.49 -12.66
N GLU A 126 -6.11 -11.28 -13.09
CA GLU A 126 -5.23 -10.44 -13.88
C GLU A 126 -4.05 -9.93 -13.03
N PRO A 127 -2.81 -10.00 -13.55
CA PRO A 127 -1.61 -9.64 -12.77
C PRO A 127 -1.63 -8.21 -12.21
N PHE A 128 -2.25 -7.27 -12.92
CA PHE A 128 -2.35 -5.88 -12.47
C PHE A 128 -3.33 -5.68 -11.30
N ARG A 129 -4.24 -6.65 -11.06
CA ARG A 129 -5.15 -6.66 -9.90
C ARG A 129 -4.54 -7.25 -8.64
N ARG A 130 -3.47 -8.04 -8.77
CA ARG A 130 -2.88 -8.80 -7.65
C ARG A 130 -2.55 -7.93 -6.45
N ASN A 131 -2.06 -6.71 -6.67
CA ASN A 131 -1.68 -5.82 -5.56
C ASN A 131 -2.88 -5.37 -4.72
N VAL A 132 -3.96 -4.91 -5.36
CA VAL A 132 -5.15 -4.47 -4.62
C VAL A 132 -5.83 -5.64 -3.92
N LEU A 133 -5.91 -6.79 -4.57
CA LEU A 133 -6.49 -8.00 -3.98
C LEU A 133 -5.64 -8.53 -2.81
N PHE A 134 -4.31 -8.38 -2.89
CA PHE A 134 -3.44 -8.68 -1.75
C PHE A 134 -3.78 -7.82 -0.53
N PHE A 135 -4.07 -6.53 -0.70
CA PHE A 135 -4.50 -5.68 0.41
C PHE A 135 -5.88 -6.08 0.94
N CYS A 136 -6.82 -6.47 0.09
CA CYS A 136 -8.10 -7.01 0.53
C CYS A 136 -7.91 -8.26 1.41
N TYR A 137 -7.03 -9.18 1.00
CA TYR A 137 -6.74 -10.39 1.75
C TYR A 137 -6.01 -10.11 3.06
N SER A 138 -4.95 -9.29 3.01
CA SER A 138 -4.04 -9.09 4.15
C SER A 138 -4.55 -8.08 5.18
N ASP A 139 -5.29 -7.05 4.76
CA ASP A 139 -5.69 -5.90 5.57
C ASP A 139 -7.20 -5.65 5.58
N GLY A 140 -7.97 -6.46 4.87
CA GLY A 140 -9.38 -6.20 4.67
C GLY A 140 -10.28 -6.86 5.70
N VAL A 141 -11.38 -6.18 5.96
CA VAL A 141 -12.60 -6.77 6.53
C VAL A 141 -13.66 -6.78 5.45
N ASN A 142 -14.42 -7.85 5.43
CA ASN A 142 -15.46 -8.00 4.45
C ASN A 142 -16.75 -7.37 4.96
N ILE A 143 -17.25 -6.34 4.25
CA ILE A 143 -18.52 -5.71 4.60
C ILE A 143 -19.68 -6.59 4.15
N GLU A 144 -19.58 -7.17 2.95
CA GLU A 144 -20.63 -8.00 2.38
C GLU A 144 -20.08 -8.98 1.32
N GLY A 145 -20.64 -10.19 1.27
CA GLY A 145 -20.61 -11.08 0.10
C GLY A 145 -19.41 -12.01 -0.07
N SER A 146 -18.29 -11.86 0.65
CA SER A 146 -17.06 -12.59 0.31
C SER A 146 -16.83 -13.92 1.04
N GLU A 147 -17.81 -14.47 1.75
CA GLU A 147 -17.62 -15.73 2.51
C GLU A 147 -17.15 -16.90 1.63
N ASN A 148 -17.30 -16.78 0.31
CA ASN A 148 -16.90 -17.81 -0.66
C ASN A 148 -15.79 -17.36 -1.63
N LEU A 149 -15.20 -16.18 -1.45
CA LEU A 149 -14.17 -15.70 -2.36
C LEU A 149 -12.79 -16.05 -1.83
N ASP A 150 -12.17 -17.07 -2.41
CA ASP A 150 -10.79 -17.43 -2.10
C ASP A 150 -9.81 -16.48 -2.81
N LEU A 151 -9.19 -15.59 -2.04
CA LEU A 151 -8.13 -14.70 -2.51
C LEU A 151 -6.72 -15.22 -2.20
N SER A 152 -6.58 -16.46 -1.74
CA SER A 152 -5.26 -17.02 -1.35
C SER A 152 -4.25 -17.05 -2.50
N PHE A 153 -4.72 -17.08 -3.74
CA PHE A 153 -3.88 -17.04 -4.94
C PHE A 153 -3.03 -15.76 -5.10
N VAL A 154 -3.42 -14.67 -4.42
CA VAL A 154 -2.65 -13.40 -4.47
C VAL A 154 -1.44 -13.41 -3.55
N LEU A 155 -1.35 -14.39 -2.64
CA LEU A 155 -0.26 -14.46 -1.67
C LEU A 155 1.09 -14.67 -2.35
N PRO A 156 2.10 -13.90 -1.96
CA PRO A 156 3.47 -14.17 -2.37
C PRO A 156 3.99 -15.45 -1.70
N GLU A 157 4.86 -16.16 -2.41
CA GLU A 157 5.51 -17.36 -1.90
C GLU A 157 6.80 -17.05 -1.12
N THR A 158 7.39 -15.88 -1.39
CA THR A 158 8.69 -15.48 -0.85
C THR A 158 8.70 -14.01 -0.43
N SER A 159 9.64 -13.66 0.44
CA SER A 159 9.90 -12.26 0.81
C SER A 159 10.26 -11.41 -0.41
N GLN A 160 10.92 -12.00 -1.40
CA GLN A 160 11.26 -11.32 -2.65
C GLN A 160 10.02 -11.00 -3.48
N GLU A 161 9.09 -11.96 -3.63
CA GLU A 161 7.82 -11.72 -4.31
C GLU A 161 6.97 -10.66 -3.59
N LEU A 162 6.92 -10.70 -2.25
CA LEU A 162 6.24 -9.70 -1.47
C LEU A 162 6.86 -8.31 -1.68
N THR A 163 8.19 -8.23 -1.62
CA THR A 163 8.91 -6.98 -1.87
C THR A 163 8.65 -6.46 -3.29
N GLN A 164 8.65 -7.34 -4.28
CA GLN A 164 8.32 -7.03 -5.67
C GLN A 164 6.88 -6.49 -5.78
N LEU A 165 5.92 -7.17 -5.17
CA LEU A 165 4.50 -6.79 -5.21
C LEU A 165 4.28 -5.39 -4.61
N LEU A 166 4.92 -5.08 -3.49
CA LEU A 166 4.72 -3.83 -2.76
C LEU A 166 5.45 -2.63 -3.40
N ASN A 167 6.53 -2.87 -4.13
CA ASN A 167 7.42 -1.80 -4.60
C ASN A 167 7.51 -1.67 -6.12
N LYS A 168 6.79 -2.48 -6.90
CA LYS A 168 6.90 -2.51 -8.37
C LYS A 168 6.75 -1.13 -9.04
N LYS A 169 5.96 -0.22 -8.48
CA LYS A 169 5.74 1.14 -8.99
C LYS A 169 6.63 2.20 -8.32
N PHE A 170 7.63 1.81 -7.54
CA PHE A 170 8.44 2.78 -6.80
C PHE A 170 9.26 3.68 -7.72
N GLU A 171 9.84 3.13 -8.79
CA GLU A 171 10.58 3.90 -9.79
C GLU A 171 9.70 4.95 -10.48
N LEU A 172 8.49 4.56 -10.90
CA LEU A 172 7.54 5.51 -11.51
C LEU A 172 7.20 6.69 -10.61
N TRP A 173 7.09 6.44 -9.30
CA TRP A 173 6.87 7.53 -8.35
C TRP A 173 8.07 8.47 -8.22
N ILE A 174 9.29 7.95 -8.26
CA ILE A 174 10.50 8.78 -8.27
C ILE A 174 10.49 9.68 -9.51
N GLU A 175 10.24 9.11 -10.70
CA GLU A 175 10.22 9.89 -11.95
C GLU A 175 9.08 10.91 -11.97
N THR A 176 7.85 10.52 -11.55
CA THR A 176 6.71 11.47 -11.45
C THR A 176 7.06 12.69 -10.60
N VAL A 177 7.69 12.46 -9.44
CA VAL A 177 8.04 13.56 -8.53
C VAL A 177 9.20 14.41 -9.06
N LYS A 178 10.12 13.81 -9.81
CA LYS A 178 11.20 14.55 -10.50
C LYS A 178 10.65 15.45 -11.60
N GLU A 179 9.73 14.92 -12.41
CA GLU A 179 9.07 15.67 -13.50
C GLU A 179 8.22 16.83 -12.95
N ASP A 180 7.51 16.60 -11.84
CA ASP A 180 6.73 17.62 -11.14
C ASP A 180 7.60 18.70 -10.48
N GLY A 181 8.89 18.44 -10.26
CA GLY A 181 9.80 19.35 -9.58
C GLY A 181 9.50 19.61 -8.11
N GLY A 182 8.60 18.82 -7.52
CA GLY A 182 8.16 18.95 -6.12
C GLY A 182 7.10 20.03 -5.89
N GLU A 183 6.42 20.46 -6.94
CA GLU A 183 5.38 21.49 -6.86
C GLU A 183 4.09 20.91 -6.22
N ASP A 184 3.73 19.66 -6.50
CA ASP A 184 2.60 19.01 -5.86
C ASP A 184 3.02 18.30 -4.56
N VAL A 185 2.66 18.90 -3.44
CA VAL A 185 2.94 18.38 -2.09
C VAL A 185 2.42 16.95 -1.91
N ARG A 186 1.33 16.57 -2.59
CA ARG A 186 0.76 15.21 -2.50
C ARG A 186 1.69 14.18 -3.13
N TYR A 187 2.35 14.51 -4.24
CA TYR A 187 3.32 13.63 -4.87
C TYR A 187 4.57 13.46 -4.00
N VAL A 188 5.05 14.55 -3.42
CA VAL A 188 6.18 14.52 -2.48
C VAL A 188 5.87 13.64 -1.27
N GLU A 189 4.69 13.78 -0.67
CA GLU A 189 4.24 12.98 0.46
C GLU A 189 4.08 11.49 0.08
N GLN A 190 3.55 11.19 -1.09
CA GLN A 190 3.46 9.81 -1.58
C GLN A 190 4.84 9.19 -1.80
N LEU A 191 5.78 9.93 -2.38
CA LEU A 191 7.16 9.46 -2.54
C LEU A 191 7.80 9.18 -1.17
N ARG A 192 7.62 10.07 -0.20
CA ARG A 192 8.10 9.89 1.17
C ARG A 192 7.59 8.57 1.78
N LYS A 193 6.28 8.34 1.76
CA LYS A 193 5.65 7.11 2.28
C LYS A 193 6.15 5.86 1.55
N ARG A 194 6.36 5.95 0.25
CA ARG A 194 6.88 4.83 -0.55
C ARG A 194 8.36 4.56 -0.27
N THR A 195 9.17 5.60 -0.07
CA THR A 195 10.58 5.44 0.31
C THR A 195 10.71 4.75 1.66
N ILE A 196 9.89 5.09 2.63
CA ILE A 196 9.83 4.40 3.93
C ILE A 196 9.50 2.90 3.75
N ARG A 197 8.51 2.57 2.90
CA ARG A 197 8.15 1.18 2.61
C ARG A 197 9.27 0.44 1.88
N ALA A 198 9.96 1.12 0.96
CA ALA A 198 11.09 0.56 0.23
C ALA A 198 12.30 0.29 1.14
N ILE A 199 12.59 1.17 2.11
CA ILE A 199 13.57 0.92 3.16
C ILE A 199 13.19 -0.32 3.96
N TYR A 200 11.92 -0.47 4.33
CA TYR A 200 11.47 -1.65 5.05
C TYR A 200 11.55 -2.93 4.20
N ALA A 201 11.33 -2.81 2.90
CA ALA A 201 11.53 -3.92 1.97
C ALA A 201 13.00 -4.41 1.96
N CYS A 202 13.97 -3.50 2.07
CA CYS A 202 15.37 -3.88 2.26
C CYS A 202 15.58 -4.67 3.57
N ALA A 203 14.88 -4.32 4.64
CA ALA A 203 14.94 -5.08 5.90
C ALA A 203 14.30 -6.48 5.75
N MET A 204 13.15 -6.58 5.07
CA MET A 204 12.48 -7.86 4.80
C MET A 204 13.37 -8.82 3.99
N LEU A 205 14.10 -8.31 3.00
CA LEU A 205 15.05 -9.11 2.23
C LEU A 205 16.24 -9.61 3.08
N GLN A 206 16.46 -9.04 4.25
CA GLN A 206 17.45 -9.47 5.25
C GLN A 206 16.82 -10.31 6.38
N GLY A 207 15.56 -10.70 6.27
CA GLY A 207 14.87 -11.57 7.22
C GLY A 207 13.98 -10.86 8.24
N ALA A 208 13.73 -9.55 8.10
CA ALA A 208 12.74 -8.89 8.94
C ALA A 208 11.33 -9.45 8.66
N PRO A 209 10.49 -9.60 9.69
CA PRO A 209 9.12 -10.03 9.51
C PRO A 209 8.32 -8.97 8.72
N TYR A 210 7.30 -9.41 8.00
CA TYR A 210 6.39 -8.46 7.36
C TYR A 210 5.58 -7.72 8.43
N LEU A 211 5.59 -6.40 8.38
CA LEU A 211 4.77 -5.52 9.21
C LEU A 211 3.97 -4.56 8.34
N ARG A 212 2.81 -4.18 8.83
CA ARG A 212 2.01 -3.07 8.31
C ARG A 212 2.16 -1.85 9.22
N GLY A 213 1.87 -0.68 8.67
CA GLY A 213 1.99 0.55 9.44
C GLY A 213 3.41 1.09 9.46
N TRP A 214 3.72 1.88 8.45
CA TRP A 214 5.05 2.42 8.20
C TRP A 214 5.69 3.16 9.39
N ARG A 215 4.89 3.59 10.39
CA ARG A 215 5.39 4.20 11.63
C ARG A 215 6.00 3.19 12.62
N THR A 216 5.79 1.89 12.40
CA THR A 216 6.26 0.83 13.31
C THR A 216 7.53 0.11 12.84
N TYR A 217 8.09 0.51 11.71
CA TYR A 217 9.22 -0.18 11.09
C TYR A 217 10.57 0.00 11.80
N GLY A 218 10.71 1.07 12.62
CA GLY A 218 11.99 1.51 13.18
C GLY A 218 12.84 0.40 13.79
N PRO A 219 12.35 -0.39 14.76
CA PRO A 219 13.15 -1.45 15.41
C PRO A 219 13.69 -2.50 14.43
N ASN A 220 12.88 -2.86 13.43
CA ASN A 220 13.32 -3.83 12.42
C ASN A 220 14.30 -3.20 11.41
N ILE A 221 14.14 -1.94 11.05
CA ILE A 221 15.11 -1.24 10.19
C ILE A 221 16.45 -1.14 10.93
N GLU A 222 16.45 -0.80 12.21
CA GLU A 222 17.66 -0.75 13.01
C GLU A 222 18.37 -2.12 13.06
N MET A 223 17.63 -3.20 13.20
CA MET A 223 18.16 -4.55 13.30
C MET A 223 18.64 -5.11 11.96
N TYR A 224 17.87 -4.97 10.90
CA TYR A 224 18.07 -5.66 9.62
C TYR A 224 18.58 -4.77 8.49
N ALA A 225 18.39 -3.45 8.56
CA ALA A 225 18.77 -2.49 7.53
C ALA A 225 19.35 -1.21 8.14
N SER A 226 20.24 -1.33 9.12
CA SER A 226 20.75 -0.23 9.96
C SER A 226 21.32 0.96 9.20
N LYS A 227 21.85 0.75 7.98
CA LYS A 227 22.34 1.82 7.12
C LYS A 227 21.25 2.87 6.76
N TYR A 228 19.97 2.50 6.92
CA TYR A 228 18.82 3.36 6.64
C TYR A 228 18.15 3.93 7.90
N SER A 229 18.63 3.60 9.11
CA SER A 229 17.95 4.00 10.37
C SER A 229 17.81 5.52 10.49
N GLN A 230 18.86 6.27 10.16
CA GLN A 230 18.80 7.73 10.21
C GLN A 230 17.83 8.28 9.14
N LEU A 231 17.93 7.81 7.89
CA LEU A 231 17.04 8.23 6.81
C LEU A 231 15.57 7.92 7.14
N TYR A 232 15.28 6.74 7.69
CA TYR A 232 13.94 6.39 8.13
C TYR A 232 13.40 7.37 9.17
N ASN A 233 14.19 7.71 10.20
CA ASN A 233 13.79 8.66 11.24
C ASN A 233 13.54 10.06 10.67
N ASP A 234 14.39 10.50 9.75
CA ASP A 234 14.24 11.81 9.10
C ASP A 234 12.98 11.86 8.22
N LEU A 235 12.67 10.76 7.51
CA LEU A 235 11.45 10.64 6.71
C LEU A 235 10.19 10.61 7.58
N ILE A 236 10.20 9.87 8.70
CA ILE A 236 9.07 9.83 9.64
C ILE A 236 8.77 11.22 10.21
N ASN A 237 9.81 11.99 10.54
CA ASN A 237 9.70 13.31 11.10
C ASN A 237 9.49 14.42 10.03
N ASN A 238 9.35 14.04 8.76
CA ASN A 238 9.20 14.96 7.63
C ASN A 238 10.30 16.03 7.57
N SER A 239 11.55 15.66 7.92
CA SER A 239 12.70 16.56 8.01
C SER A 239 13.61 16.49 6.78
N VAL A 240 13.29 15.65 5.79
CA VAL A 240 14.09 15.46 4.57
C VAL A 240 13.68 16.52 3.52
N PRO A 241 14.60 17.40 3.07
CA PRO A 241 14.33 18.31 1.98
C PRO A 241 13.98 17.58 0.67
N PHE A 242 13.19 18.19 -0.19
CA PHE A 242 12.73 17.58 -1.46
C PHE A 242 13.87 16.96 -2.29
N LYS A 243 14.94 17.71 -2.52
CA LYS A 243 16.09 17.24 -3.31
C LYS A 243 16.73 15.99 -2.70
N ASP A 244 16.85 15.97 -1.38
CA ASP A 244 17.46 14.87 -0.65
C ASP A 244 16.51 13.66 -0.59
N LEU A 245 15.18 13.89 -0.59
CA LEU A 245 14.18 12.85 -0.69
C LEU A 245 14.30 12.09 -2.02
N VAL A 246 14.39 12.80 -3.15
CA VAL A 246 14.55 12.17 -4.47
C VAL A 246 15.83 11.34 -4.51
N GLN A 247 16.96 11.94 -4.12
CA GLN A 247 18.26 11.26 -4.11
C GLN A 247 18.26 10.03 -3.20
N SER A 248 17.66 10.12 -2.03
CA SER A 248 17.54 9.00 -1.10
C SER A 248 16.65 7.89 -1.64
N SER A 249 15.56 8.27 -2.33
CA SER A 249 14.65 7.31 -2.97
C SER A 249 15.37 6.53 -4.09
N GLU A 250 16.18 7.21 -4.90
CA GLU A 250 16.99 6.58 -5.94
C GLU A 250 18.00 5.58 -5.34
N LEU A 251 18.66 5.95 -4.25
CA LEU A 251 19.60 5.06 -3.54
C LEU A 251 18.91 3.79 -3.04
N VAL A 252 17.74 3.94 -2.42
CA VAL A 252 16.95 2.78 -1.92
C VAL A 252 16.46 1.92 -3.08
N ARG A 253 15.99 2.53 -4.18
CA ARG A 253 15.60 1.82 -5.41
C ARG A 253 16.77 0.99 -5.95
N ASP A 254 17.97 1.56 -6.05
CA ASP A 254 19.14 0.88 -6.58
C ASP A 254 19.52 -0.34 -5.72
N ASP A 255 19.42 -0.23 -4.40
CA ASP A 255 19.65 -1.36 -3.49
C ASP A 255 18.61 -2.48 -3.67
N LEU A 256 17.34 -2.12 -3.85
CA LEU A 256 16.29 -3.10 -4.15
C LEU A 256 16.52 -3.77 -5.51
N ALA A 257 16.92 -2.99 -6.54
CA ALA A 257 17.26 -3.53 -7.86
C ALA A 257 18.44 -4.50 -7.79
N HIS A 258 19.49 -4.18 -7.04
CA HIS A 258 20.63 -5.09 -6.81
C HIS A 258 20.20 -6.38 -6.07
N SER A 259 19.14 -6.32 -5.29
CA SER A 259 18.55 -7.48 -4.62
C SER A 259 17.54 -8.25 -5.49
N GLY A 260 17.40 -7.90 -6.78
CA GLY A 260 16.57 -8.60 -7.77
C GLY A 260 15.13 -8.11 -7.86
N VAL A 261 14.77 -7.02 -7.19
CA VAL A 261 13.44 -6.38 -7.35
C VAL A 261 13.37 -5.70 -8.73
N LYS A 262 12.28 -5.95 -9.45
CA LYS A 262 12.03 -5.34 -10.75
C LYS A 262 10.95 -4.27 -10.62
N PHE A 263 11.13 -3.15 -11.29
CA PHE A 263 10.18 -2.04 -11.27
C PHE A 263 9.40 -1.95 -12.58
N ASP A 264 8.13 -1.54 -12.47
CA ASP A 264 7.31 -1.23 -13.64
C ASP A 264 7.88 0.02 -14.32
N LYS A 265 7.81 0.06 -15.66
CA LYS A 265 8.25 1.19 -16.47
C LYS A 265 7.10 2.09 -16.92
N GLU A 266 5.88 1.63 -16.72
CA GLU A 266 4.65 2.31 -17.14
C GLU A 266 3.59 2.20 -16.04
N TRP A 267 2.66 3.17 -16.02
CA TRP A 267 1.55 3.22 -15.07
C TRP A 267 0.47 2.15 -15.34
#